data_fd47495ccbb7ba76c4ef9527f39ea082
#
_entry.id   fd47495ccbb7ba76c4ef9527f39ea082
#
_cell.length_a   1.000
_cell.length_b   1.000
_cell.length_c   1.000
_cell.angle_alpha   90.00
_cell.angle_beta   90.00
_cell.angle_gamma   90.00
#
_symmetry.space_group_name_H-M   'P 1'
#
loop_
_entity.id
_entity.type
_entity.pdbx_description
1 polymer ?
#
loop_
_entity_poly.entity_id
_entity_poly.type
_entity_poly.pdbx_seq_one_letter_code
_entity_poly.pdbx_strand_id
1 'polypeptide(L)'
;MHREFKLPDVGEGLTEAEILHWYVNVGDSVAVNQMICEIETAKAAVELPSPYAGTVVALNVEKGATVDVGTVIITIDDGEGVSEFPNADSASKNVLVGYGVKEADAPVRRSRRGVNSPKGEVGENIVIEMHDGPVMAKPPVRKLAKDLGVDIRRIRKSGNITRTDVLDAALAKHGLEQPPATTYDPHREERLPIKGVIKEMAQAMVTSAFTAPHVTIWVRLDMSKALKLIKRLKEYPELEGVRVSPLLLISAAMIQAAKDFPKLNSTWDEANQEIILRKYINLGIAAATPRGLLVPVIHEAQDMNLPTLGKALMELVDTAREGRTLPTKMQHGTMTITNIGVLGIDGGTPILTPGQGAILAVGQIQDIPWNVNGKIKIRPVCELSLSFDHRMIDGEGGSRFLARIRELLLHPGELLGSFSDED
;
A
#
# COMPACT_ATOMS: atom_id res chain seq x y z
N MET A 1 -45.83 13.84 -0.37
CA MET A 1 -44.97 14.09 -1.56
C MET A 1 -43.87 13.06 -1.59
N HIS A 2 -43.59 12.39 -2.72
CA HIS A 2 -42.52 11.37 -2.76
C HIS A 2 -41.15 12.06 -2.73
N ARG A 3 -40.35 11.74 -1.73
CA ARG A 3 -38.95 12.19 -1.57
C ARG A 3 -38.01 11.04 -1.84
N GLU A 4 -37.08 11.27 -2.75
CA GLU A 4 -36.06 10.33 -3.11
C GLU A 4 -34.81 10.57 -2.26
N PHE A 5 -34.34 9.55 -1.56
CA PHE A 5 -33.07 9.59 -0.85
C PHE A 5 -32.00 8.86 -1.69
N LYS A 6 -30.97 9.59 -1.99
CA LYS A 6 -29.82 9.11 -2.78
C LYS A 6 -28.71 8.67 -1.86
N LEU A 7 -27.98 7.64 -2.26
CA LEU A 7 -26.78 7.18 -1.54
C LEU A 7 -25.80 8.36 -1.40
N PRO A 8 -25.56 8.86 -0.16
CA PRO A 8 -24.63 9.97 0.05
C PRO A 8 -23.17 9.49 -0.05
N ASP A 9 -22.25 10.42 -0.36
CA ASP A 9 -20.83 10.20 -0.13
C ASP A 9 -20.57 10.27 1.39
N VAL A 10 -20.40 9.13 2.02
CA VAL A 10 -20.20 9.02 3.49
C VAL A 10 -18.74 9.27 3.92
N GLY A 11 -17.92 9.81 3.03
CA GLY A 11 -16.58 10.30 3.30
C GLY A 11 -15.50 9.77 2.36
N GLU A 12 -14.59 10.67 1.97
CA GLU A 12 -13.35 10.40 1.23
C GLU A 12 -13.50 9.87 -0.22
N GLY A 13 -14.49 10.37 -0.99
CA GLY A 13 -14.55 10.16 -2.45
C GLY A 13 -14.88 8.73 -2.86
N LEU A 14 -15.77 8.06 -2.13
CA LEU A 14 -16.29 6.74 -2.51
C LEU A 14 -17.10 6.85 -3.81
N THR A 15 -16.91 5.89 -4.71
CA THR A 15 -17.63 5.81 -5.97
C THR A 15 -18.86 4.91 -5.89
N GLU A 16 -18.81 3.87 -5.04
CA GLU A 16 -19.84 2.83 -4.90
C GLU A 16 -19.90 2.28 -3.48
N ALA A 17 -21.05 1.69 -3.08
CA ALA A 17 -21.22 0.94 -1.85
C ALA A 17 -22.23 -0.20 -2.02
N GLU A 18 -22.11 -1.25 -1.21
CA GLU A 18 -23.04 -2.41 -1.20
C GLU A 18 -24.06 -2.26 -0.07
N ILE A 19 -25.34 -2.55 -0.32
CA ILE A 19 -26.39 -2.55 0.70
C ILE A 19 -26.32 -3.87 1.49
N LEU A 20 -25.80 -3.83 2.72
CA LEU A 20 -25.71 -5.03 3.58
C LEU A 20 -27.03 -5.42 4.17
N HIS A 21 -27.77 -4.46 4.71
CA HIS A 21 -29.04 -4.72 5.39
C HIS A 21 -30.00 -3.54 5.30
N TRP A 22 -31.32 -3.84 5.15
CA TRP A 22 -32.42 -2.90 5.31
C TRP A 22 -33.06 -3.07 6.68
N TYR A 23 -33.14 -2.01 7.46
CA TYR A 23 -33.84 -1.99 8.75
C TYR A 23 -35.31 -1.63 8.64
N VAL A 24 -35.78 -1.29 7.43
CA VAL A 24 -37.13 -0.88 7.11
C VAL A 24 -37.68 -1.65 5.91
N ASN A 25 -39.01 -1.81 5.84
CA ASN A 25 -39.72 -2.43 4.72
C ASN A 25 -40.64 -1.41 4.04
N VAL A 26 -41.07 -1.72 2.84
CA VAL A 26 -42.11 -0.94 2.14
C VAL A 26 -43.36 -0.91 2.98
N GLY A 27 -43.90 0.27 3.27
CA GLY A 27 -45.04 0.51 4.14
C GLY A 27 -44.70 0.91 5.59
N ASP A 28 -43.46 0.79 6.01
CA ASP A 28 -43.01 1.20 7.35
C ASP A 28 -42.98 2.74 7.49
N SER A 29 -43.33 3.23 8.66
CA SER A 29 -43.15 4.65 9.01
C SER A 29 -41.75 4.88 9.54
N VAL A 30 -41.07 5.89 9.02
CA VAL A 30 -39.72 6.27 9.43
C VAL A 30 -39.69 7.71 9.97
N ALA A 31 -38.88 7.94 11.00
CA ALA A 31 -38.61 9.27 11.55
C ALA A 31 -37.29 9.84 10.98
N VAL A 32 -37.11 11.15 11.05
CA VAL A 32 -35.83 11.79 10.73
C VAL A 32 -34.74 11.26 11.64
N ASN A 33 -33.58 10.92 11.08
CA ASN A 33 -32.43 10.28 11.76
C ASN A 33 -32.66 8.85 12.27
N GLN A 34 -33.75 8.19 11.88
CA GLN A 34 -33.93 6.77 12.12
C GLN A 34 -33.04 5.96 11.13
N MET A 35 -32.31 4.96 11.63
CA MET A 35 -31.49 4.08 10.80
C MET A 35 -32.38 3.30 9.82
N ILE A 36 -32.07 3.40 8.52
CA ILE A 36 -32.88 2.78 7.45
C ILE A 36 -32.14 1.64 6.77
N CYS A 37 -30.82 1.73 6.62
CA CYS A 37 -30.01 0.65 6.06
C CYS A 37 -28.58 0.71 6.58
N GLU A 38 -27.88 -0.41 6.42
CA GLU A 38 -26.44 -0.55 6.60
C GLU A 38 -25.80 -0.78 5.23
N ILE A 39 -24.75 -0.05 4.94
CA ILE A 39 -23.98 -0.16 3.70
C ILE A 39 -22.56 -0.57 3.98
N GLU A 40 -21.96 -1.36 3.12
CA GLU A 40 -20.53 -1.66 3.13
C GLU A 40 -19.81 -0.79 2.10
N THR A 41 -18.84 -0.08 2.58
CA THR A 41 -17.91 0.68 1.74
C THR A 41 -16.57 -0.05 1.68
N ALA A 42 -15.68 0.36 0.80
CA ALA A 42 -14.33 -0.22 0.72
C ALA A 42 -13.52 -0.16 2.04
N LYS A 43 -14.00 0.59 3.06
CA LYS A 43 -13.28 0.81 4.33
C LYS A 43 -14.01 0.30 5.57
N ALA A 44 -15.33 0.38 5.61
CA ALA A 44 -16.13 -0.02 6.78
C ALA A 44 -17.60 -0.18 6.43
N ALA A 45 -18.34 -0.92 7.27
CA ALA A 45 -19.80 -0.88 7.31
C ALA A 45 -20.28 0.40 8.00
N VAL A 46 -21.24 1.09 7.39
CA VAL A 46 -21.79 2.39 7.86
C VAL A 46 -23.31 2.33 7.86
N GLU A 47 -23.91 2.74 8.98
CA GLU A 47 -25.36 2.86 9.08
C GLU A 47 -25.82 4.20 8.52
N LEU A 48 -26.86 4.17 7.64
CA LEU A 48 -27.44 5.37 7.05
C LEU A 48 -28.76 5.73 7.75
N PRO A 49 -28.86 6.96 8.32
CA PRO A 49 -30.08 7.48 8.86
C PRO A 49 -30.97 8.09 7.77
N SER A 50 -32.28 8.03 7.95
CA SER A 50 -33.25 8.70 7.09
C SER A 50 -33.17 10.23 7.26
N PRO A 51 -33.01 11.01 6.18
CA PRO A 51 -33.09 12.47 6.24
C PRO A 51 -34.55 12.99 6.26
N TYR A 52 -35.53 12.10 6.07
CA TYR A 52 -36.95 12.46 5.99
C TYR A 52 -37.77 11.61 6.95
N ALA A 53 -38.86 12.19 7.47
CA ALA A 53 -39.92 11.45 8.13
C ALA A 53 -41.03 11.13 7.11
N GLY A 54 -41.66 9.97 7.23
CA GLY A 54 -42.75 9.59 6.33
C GLY A 54 -42.93 8.08 6.22
N THR A 55 -43.67 7.61 5.20
CA THR A 55 -43.87 6.19 4.96
C THR A 55 -43.01 5.73 3.79
N VAL A 56 -42.33 4.61 3.92
CA VAL A 56 -41.50 4.01 2.87
C VAL A 56 -42.39 3.54 1.72
N VAL A 57 -42.23 4.13 0.54
CA VAL A 57 -43.02 3.79 -0.67
C VAL A 57 -42.31 2.70 -1.47
N ALA A 58 -41.01 2.79 -1.62
CA ALA A 58 -40.23 1.82 -2.38
C ALA A 58 -38.78 1.74 -1.85
N LEU A 59 -38.24 0.51 -1.86
CA LEU A 59 -36.80 0.24 -1.77
C LEU A 59 -36.34 -0.01 -3.21
N ASN A 60 -35.53 0.93 -3.73
CA ASN A 60 -35.12 0.92 -5.15
C ASN A 60 -33.92 0.01 -5.41
N VAL A 61 -33.32 -0.54 -4.34
CA VAL A 61 -32.13 -1.39 -4.40
C VAL A 61 -32.31 -2.58 -3.48
N GLU A 62 -31.99 -3.76 -3.98
CA GLU A 62 -32.05 -5.01 -3.22
C GLU A 62 -30.87 -5.15 -2.25
N LYS A 63 -31.06 -5.93 -1.18
CA LYS A 63 -29.98 -6.34 -0.27
C LYS A 63 -28.89 -7.10 -1.04
N GLY A 64 -27.62 -6.76 -0.83
CA GLY A 64 -26.45 -7.35 -1.50
C GLY A 64 -26.14 -6.73 -2.86
N ALA A 65 -26.83 -5.66 -3.25
CA ALA A 65 -26.52 -4.95 -4.49
C ALA A 65 -25.54 -3.82 -4.27
N THR A 66 -24.55 -3.72 -5.16
CA THR A 66 -23.60 -2.60 -5.21
C THR A 66 -24.18 -1.49 -6.05
N VAL A 67 -24.16 -0.25 -5.55
CA VAL A 67 -24.73 0.93 -6.20
C VAL A 67 -23.79 2.12 -6.14
N ASP A 68 -23.79 2.94 -7.17
CA ASP A 68 -23.00 4.17 -7.26
C ASP A 68 -23.53 5.25 -6.32
N VAL A 69 -22.62 6.05 -5.76
CA VAL A 69 -22.95 7.26 -4.99
C VAL A 69 -23.82 8.19 -5.85
N GLY A 70 -24.91 8.70 -5.26
CA GLY A 70 -25.90 9.52 -5.94
C GLY A 70 -27.08 8.75 -6.55
N THR A 71 -27.06 7.42 -6.51
CA THR A 71 -28.20 6.57 -6.93
C THR A 71 -29.32 6.64 -5.90
N VAL A 72 -30.58 6.69 -6.34
CA VAL A 72 -31.75 6.66 -5.45
C VAL A 72 -31.91 5.28 -4.85
N ILE A 73 -31.76 5.17 -3.53
CA ILE A 73 -31.85 3.88 -2.81
C ILE A 73 -33.21 3.63 -2.17
N ILE A 74 -33.91 4.67 -1.73
CA ILE A 74 -35.22 4.56 -1.08
C ILE A 74 -36.09 5.77 -1.44
N THR A 75 -37.40 5.55 -1.54
CA THR A 75 -38.43 6.60 -1.74
C THR A 75 -39.37 6.62 -0.56
N ILE A 76 -39.57 7.82 0.05
CA ILE A 76 -40.38 8.04 1.23
C ILE A 76 -41.47 9.06 0.89
N ASP A 77 -42.72 8.79 1.31
CA ASP A 77 -43.83 9.73 1.20
C ASP A 77 -44.00 10.46 2.55
N ASP A 78 -43.83 11.77 2.54
CA ASP A 78 -43.92 12.62 3.74
C ASP A 78 -45.36 13.01 4.15
N GLY A 79 -46.36 12.55 3.38
CA GLY A 79 -47.78 12.68 3.76
C GLY A 79 -48.35 14.08 3.88
N GLU A 80 -47.54 15.14 3.62
CA GLU A 80 -47.96 16.54 3.78
C GLU A 80 -48.12 17.22 2.40
N GLY A 81 -49.32 17.66 2.13
CA GLY A 81 -49.64 18.71 1.18
C GLY A 81 -49.29 20.04 1.76
N VAL A 82 -48.39 20.76 1.12
CA VAL A 82 -48.05 22.21 1.21
C VAL A 82 -48.23 22.86 2.59
N SER A 83 -47.13 23.08 3.29
CA SER A 83 -46.96 24.30 4.09
C SER A 83 -45.49 24.71 4.08
N GLU A 84 -45.26 25.90 3.52
CA GLU A 84 -44.02 26.65 3.67
C GLU A 84 -43.66 26.82 5.15
N PHE A 85 -42.45 26.46 5.50
CA PHE A 85 -41.85 26.87 6.76
C PHE A 85 -40.61 27.73 6.54
N PRO A 86 -40.45 28.78 7.38
CA PRO A 86 -39.46 29.80 7.15
C PRO A 86 -38.09 29.39 7.67
N ASN A 87 -37.08 30.03 7.08
CA ASN A 87 -35.72 30.07 7.57
C ASN A 87 -35.65 30.32 9.06
N ALA A 88 -34.98 29.47 9.81
CA ALA A 88 -34.47 29.78 11.11
C ALA A 88 -32.95 29.67 11.09
N ASP A 89 -32.34 30.82 10.87
CA ASP A 89 -31.02 31.15 11.41
C ASP A 89 -31.09 31.15 12.95
N SER A 90 -30.03 30.73 13.52
CA SER A 90 -29.45 31.13 14.79
C SER A 90 -29.23 30.06 15.85
N ALA A 91 -27.93 29.93 16.11
CA ALA A 91 -27.26 29.76 17.39
C ALA A 91 -27.39 28.38 18.08
N SER A 92 -26.34 27.75 18.52
CA SER A 92 -25.10 28.21 19.15
C SER A 92 -24.09 27.06 19.30
N LYS A 93 -22.89 27.42 19.07
CA LYS A 93 -21.63 27.07 19.73
C LYS A 93 -21.64 25.97 20.79
N ASN A 94 -20.91 24.90 20.56
CA ASN A 94 -19.75 24.60 21.42
C ASN A 94 -18.79 23.68 20.66
N VAL A 95 -17.65 24.28 20.33
CA VAL A 95 -16.50 23.61 19.70
C VAL A 95 -15.48 23.34 20.77
N LEU A 96 -14.94 22.15 20.80
CA LEU A 96 -13.64 21.89 21.41
C LEU A 96 -12.75 21.18 20.40
N VAL A 97 -11.80 22.00 19.89
CA VAL A 97 -10.49 21.68 19.31
C VAL A 97 -10.44 21.03 17.91
N GLY A 98 -9.84 21.78 16.96
CA GLY A 98 -9.30 21.28 15.71
C GLY A 98 -9.25 22.33 14.59
N TYR A 99 -8.10 22.72 14.18
CA TYR A 99 -7.78 23.72 13.15
C TYR A 99 -8.49 23.45 11.82
N GLY A 100 -9.26 24.40 11.33
CA GLY A 100 -9.88 24.36 10.01
C GLY A 100 -9.82 25.73 9.33
N VAL A 101 -9.35 25.73 8.11
CA VAL A 101 -9.22 26.88 7.22
C VAL A 101 -10.60 27.28 6.68
N LYS A 102 -10.92 28.57 6.68
CA LYS A 102 -12.14 29.14 6.07
C LYS A 102 -12.02 29.12 4.55
N GLU A 103 -12.99 28.52 3.88
CA GLU A 103 -13.27 28.78 2.48
C GLU A 103 -14.45 29.73 2.31
N ALA A 104 -14.28 30.67 1.39
CA ALA A 104 -15.27 31.68 1.05
C ALA A 104 -16.13 31.22 -0.14
N ASP A 105 -17.42 31.50 -0.04
CA ASP A 105 -18.47 31.27 -1.03
C ASP A 105 -18.15 31.78 -2.43
N ALA A 106 -18.47 30.97 -3.45
CA ALA A 106 -18.59 31.40 -4.83
C ALA A 106 -19.95 30.97 -5.42
N PRO A 107 -20.66 31.88 -6.12
CA PRO A 107 -22.02 31.62 -6.58
C PRO A 107 -22.07 30.81 -7.89
N VAL A 108 -23.02 29.89 -7.90
CA VAL A 108 -23.43 29.03 -9.02
C VAL A 108 -23.91 29.83 -10.20
N ARG A 109 -23.39 29.57 -11.39
CA ARG A 109 -23.94 30.05 -12.67
C ARG A 109 -24.26 28.89 -13.63
N ARG A 110 -25.51 28.86 -14.03
CA ARG A 110 -26.20 27.91 -14.92
C ARG A 110 -25.48 27.67 -16.24
N SER A 111 -25.41 26.40 -16.63
CA SER A 111 -25.07 25.89 -17.94
C SER A 111 -26.15 26.23 -19.01
N ARG A 112 -25.73 26.58 -20.21
CA ARG A 112 -26.53 26.45 -21.44
C ARG A 112 -25.68 25.85 -22.57
N ARG A 113 -26.09 24.62 -22.93
CA ARG A 113 -26.16 23.98 -24.27
C ARG A 113 -25.18 24.45 -25.36
N GLY A 114 -24.36 23.62 -25.81
CA GLY A 114 -24.28 22.77 -27.00
C GLY A 114 -24.11 23.47 -28.35
N VAL A 115 -23.18 22.97 -29.14
CA VAL A 115 -23.35 22.59 -30.55
C VAL A 115 -21.99 22.63 -31.30
N ASN A 116 -21.64 21.48 -31.85
CA ASN A 116 -20.88 21.18 -33.07
C ASN A 116 -19.45 21.68 -33.31
N SER A 117 -18.59 20.70 -33.53
CA SER A 117 -17.38 20.79 -34.37
C SER A 117 -17.75 21.07 -35.85
N PRO A 118 -16.84 21.63 -36.61
CA PRO A 118 -16.28 20.89 -37.72
C PRO A 118 -14.76 20.95 -37.88
N LYS A 119 -14.29 19.94 -38.60
CA LYS A 119 -12.92 19.70 -39.13
C LYS A 119 -12.52 20.83 -40.14
N GLY A 120 -11.23 21.01 -40.28
CA GLY A 120 -10.64 21.54 -41.48
C GLY A 120 -9.40 22.39 -41.24
N GLU A 121 -8.28 21.80 -41.54
CA GLU A 121 -7.27 22.20 -42.55
C GLU A 121 -6.17 23.19 -42.16
N VAL A 122 -5.01 22.77 -42.60
CA VAL A 122 -3.65 23.28 -42.49
C VAL A 122 -3.48 24.53 -43.35
N GLY A 123 -2.72 25.49 -42.83
CA GLY A 123 -1.89 26.33 -43.68
C GLY A 123 -2.15 27.81 -43.59
N GLU A 124 -1.10 28.52 -43.37
CA GLU A 124 -0.65 29.78 -43.93
C GLU A 124 -0.46 30.98 -43.00
N ASN A 125 0.71 31.51 -43.14
CA ASN A 125 1.27 32.79 -42.75
C ASN A 125 0.31 33.82 -42.10
N ILE A 126 0.56 34.14 -40.85
CA ILE A 126 -0.21 35.12 -40.09
C ILE A 126 0.55 36.43 -40.07
N VAL A 127 0.04 37.40 -40.84
CA VAL A 127 0.28 38.81 -40.70
C VAL A 127 -0.26 39.26 -39.34
N ILE A 128 0.55 39.96 -38.55
CA ILE A 128 0.22 40.42 -37.20
C ILE A 128 -0.66 41.67 -37.32
N GLU A 129 -1.96 41.50 -37.27
CA GLU A 129 -2.89 42.62 -37.04
C GLU A 129 -3.05 42.86 -35.54
N MET A 130 -2.76 44.10 -35.11
CA MET A 130 -2.99 44.53 -33.73
C MET A 130 -4.48 44.77 -33.50
N HIS A 131 -5.03 44.18 -32.45
CA HIS A 131 -6.42 44.44 -32.04
C HIS A 131 -6.52 45.81 -31.39
N ASP A 132 -7.26 46.72 -32.03
CA ASP A 132 -7.50 48.12 -31.62
C ASP A 132 -8.70 48.24 -30.64
N GLY A 133 -9.08 47.16 -29.97
CA GLY A 133 -10.19 47.11 -29.01
C GLY A 133 -9.74 47.21 -27.54
N PRO A 134 -10.62 47.66 -26.61
CA PRO A 134 -10.28 47.72 -25.19
C PRO A 134 -10.03 46.30 -24.64
N VAL A 135 -8.80 46.07 -24.18
CA VAL A 135 -8.41 44.79 -23.58
C VAL A 135 -9.13 44.60 -22.25
N MET A 136 -10.00 43.60 -22.16
CA MET A 136 -10.76 43.27 -20.94
C MET A 136 -9.93 42.39 -20.01
N ALA A 137 -9.30 43.00 -19.00
CA ALA A 137 -8.55 42.28 -17.95
C ALA A 137 -8.82 42.94 -16.59
N LYS A 138 -9.01 42.08 -15.56
CA LYS A 138 -9.20 42.56 -14.18
C LYS A 138 -7.93 43.25 -13.64
N PRO A 139 -8.04 44.22 -12.70
CA PRO A 139 -6.88 44.95 -12.18
C PRO A 139 -5.72 44.09 -11.68
N PRO A 140 -5.93 42.94 -10.95
CA PRO A 140 -4.83 42.08 -10.54
C PRO A 140 -4.08 41.42 -11.71
N VAL A 141 -4.78 41.12 -12.82
CA VAL A 141 -4.20 40.51 -14.02
C VAL A 141 -3.34 41.53 -14.78
N ARG A 142 -3.78 42.79 -14.83
CA ARG A 142 -2.99 43.91 -15.43
C ARG A 142 -1.71 44.15 -14.64
N LYS A 143 -1.79 44.10 -13.28
CA LYS A 143 -0.61 44.23 -12.42
C LYS A 143 0.38 43.10 -12.69
N LEU A 144 -0.10 41.84 -12.70
CA LEU A 144 0.74 40.66 -12.98
C LEU A 144 1.43 40.77 -14.36
N ALA A 145 0.70 41.18 -15.39
CA ALA A 145 1.27 41.38 -16.71
C ALA A 145 2.39 42.43 -16.71
N LYS A 146 2.19 43.52 -15.98
CA LYS A 146 3.21 44.57 -15.81
C LYS A 146 4.44 44.02 -15.05
N ASP A 147 4.23 43.31 -13.99
CA ASP A 147 5.30 42.74 -13.15
C ASP A 147 6.13 41.71 -13.93
N LEU A 148 5.50 40.94 -14.85
CA LEU A 148 6.17 39.96 -15.72
C LEU A 148 6.64 40.56 -17.06
N GLY A 149 6.43 41.85 -17.31
CA GLY A 149 6.82 42.53 -18.55
C GLY A 149 6.09 42.01 -19.79
N VAL A 150 4.87 41.49 -19.63
CA VAL A 150 4.02 41.00 -20.72
C VAL A 150 3.07 42.09 -21.19
N ASP A 151 3.08 42.36 -22.48
CA ASP A 151 2.09 43.27 -23.09
C ASP A 151 0.77 42.53 -23.31
N ILE A 152 -0.24 42.83 -22.48
CA ILE A 152 -1.56 42.21 -22.53
C ILE A 152 -2.30 42.44 -23.87
N ARG A 153 -1.92 43.43 -24.66
CA ARG A 153 -2.49 43.71 -26.01
C ARG A 153 -2.05 42.67 -27.04
N ARG A 154 -0.96 41.96 -26.76
CA ARG A 154 -0.43 40.90 -27.63
C ARG A 154 -1.03 39.53 -27.34
N ILE A 155 -1.79 39.39 -26.24
CA ILE A 155 -2.47 38.15 -25.92
C ILE A 155 -3.74 38.03 -26.76
N ARG A 156 -3.74 37.09 -27.72
CA ARG A 156 -4.88 36.83 -28.61
C ARG A 156 -5.92 35.98 -27.91
N LYS A 157 -6.98 36.60 -27.39
CA LYS A 157 -8.11 35.90 -26.78
C LYS A 157 -9.39 36.72 -26.96
N SER A 158 -10.45 36.08 -27.42
CA SER A 158 -11.80 36.65 -27.42
C SER A 158 -12.38 36.55 -25.99
N GLY A 159 -12.47 37.70 -25.28
CA GLY A 159 -13.01 37.76 -23.93
C GLY A 159 -12.02 38.26 -22.86
N ASN A 160 -12.32 38.02 -21.59
CA ASN A 160 -11.48 38.47 -20.48
C ASN A 160 -10.16 37.75 -20.42
N ILE A 161 -9.04 38.49 -20.39
CA ILE A 161 -7.72 37.94 -20.14
C ILE A 161 -7.61 37.50 -18.67
N THR A 162 -7.18 36.26 -18.44
CA THR A 162 -7.03 35.65 -17.14
C THR A 162 -5.57 35.67 -16.67
N ARG A 163 -5.34 35.27 -15.42
CA ARG A 163 -3.99 35.14 -14.86
C ARG A 163 -3.16 34.10 -15.64
N THR A 164 -3.78 33.02 -16.05
CA THR A 164 -3.14 31.93 -16.81
C THR A 164 -2.65 32.43 -18.16
N ASP A 165 -3.46 33.20 -18.88
CA ASP A 165 -3.09 33.74 -20.19
C ASP A 165 -1.85 34.64 -20.12
N VAL A 166 -1.70 35.38 -19.01
CA VAL A 166 -0.52 36.24 -18.79
C VAL A 166 0.72 35.40 -18.45
N LEU A 167 0.56 34.32 -17.65
CA LEU A 167 1.66 33.43 -17.34
C LEU A 167 2.15 32.66 -18.57
N ASP A 168 1.23 32.18 -19.41
CA ASP A 168 1.55 31.47 -20.65
C ASP A 168 2.30 32.40 -21.62
N ALA A 169 1.86 33.67 -21.75
CA ALA A 169 2.54 34.67 -22.55
C ALA A 169 3.93 35.04 -21.99
N ALA A 170 4.09 35.02 -20.68
CA ALA A 170 5.39 35.25 -20.04
C ALA A 170 6.36 34.10 -20.32
N LEU A 171 5.88 32.83 -20.22
CA LEU A 171 6.67 31.64 -20.55
C LEU A 171 7.12 31.63 -22.01
N ALA A 172 6.21 31.95 -22.94
CA ALA A 172 6.52 32.06 -24.35
C ALA A 172 7.57 33.15 -24.63
N LYS A 173 7.49 34.29 -23.93
CA LYS A 173 8.46 35.39 -24.06
C LYS A 173 9.87 35.00 -23.62
N HIS A 174 9.98 34.12 -22.63
CA HIS A 174 11.26 33.65 -22.11
C HIS A 174 11.81 32.42 -22.85
N GLY A 175 11.20 32.00 -23.95
CA GLY A 175 11.61 30.82 -24.71
C GLY A 175 11.43 29.50 -23.98
N LEU A 176 10.68 29.52 -22.87
CA LEU A 176 10.25 28.33 -22.18
C LEU A 176 8.95 27.87 -22.89
N GLU A 177 9.12 27.09 -23.96
CA GLU A 177 8.01 26.34 -24.50
C GLU A 177 7.38 25.50 -23.38
N GLN A 178 6.05 25.59 -23.25
CA GLN A 178 5.36 24.57 -22.43
C GLN A 178 5.78 23.23 -22.98
N PRO A 179 6.19 22.28 -22.11
CA PRO A 179 6.42 20.93 -22.59
C PRO A 179 5.17 20.51 -23.36
N PRO A 180 5.31 19.97 -24.57
CA PRO A 180 4.17 19.61 -25.40
C PRO A 180 3.22 18.82 -24.49
N ALA A 181 1.94 19.20 -24.48
CA ALA A 181 0.93 18.46 -23.73
C ALA A 181 1.15 16.99 -24.12
N THR A 182 1.55 16.17 -23.15
CA THR A 182 1.85 14.77 -23.38
C THR A 182 0.57 14.17 -23.95
N THR A 183 0.51 14.07 -25.26
CA THR A 183 -0.60 13.41 -25.93
C THR A 183 -0.52 11.95 -25.50
N TYR A 184 -1.47 11.56 -24.66
CA TYR A 184 -1.66 10.18 -24.27
C TYR A 184 -1.79 9.35 -25.55
N ASP A 185 -0.80 8.51 -25.79
CA ASP A 185 -0.79 7.55 -26.91
C ASP A 185 -1.06 6.14 -26.36
N PRO A 186 -2.29 5.62 -26.52
CA PRO A 186 -2.63 4.29 -26.06
C PRO A 186 -1.78 3.16 -26.66
N HIS A 187 -1.15 3.40 -27.81
CA HIS A 187 -0.25 2.42 -28.46
C HIS A 187 1.11 2.30 -27.77
N ARG A 188 1.45 3.23 -26.86
CA ARG A 188 2.67 3.16 -26.03
C ARG A 188 2.47 2.42 -24.72
N GLU A 189 1.27 1.90 -24.47
CA GLU A 189 0.93 1.13 -23.27
C GLU A 189 0.75 -0.34 -23.62
N GLU A 190 1.41 -1.19 -22.87
CA GLU A 190 1.20 -2.62 -22.87
C GLU A 190 0.31 -3.01 -21.68
N ARG A 191 -0.81 -3.69 -21.94
CA ARG A 191 -1.74 -4.16 -20.91
C ARG A 191 -1.47 -5.62 -20.61
N LEU A 192 -0.95 -5.89 -19.41
CA LEU A 192 -0.69 -7.25 -18.93
C LEU A 192 -1.86 -7.74 -18.07
N PRO A 193 -2.52 -8.84 -18.41
CA PRO A 193 -3.62 -9.38 -17.61
C PRO A 193 -3.10 -9.94 -16.30
N ILE A 194 -3.75 -9.57 -15.18
CA ILE A 194 -3.43 -10.09 -13.85
C ILE A 194 -4.08 -11.45 -13.68
N LYS A 195 -3.28 -12.54 -13.79
CA LYS A 195 -3.75 -13.93 -13.73
C LYS A 195 -2.77 -14.82 -12.96
N GLY A 196 -3.28 -15.97 -12.47
CA GLY A 196 -2.45 -17.02 -11.83
C GLY A 196 -1.67 -16.49 -10.63
N VAL A 197 -0.38 -16.82 -10.56
CA VAL A 197 0.52 -16.48 -9.44
C VAL A 197 0.55 -14.98 -9.14
N ILE A 198 0.49 -14.12 -10.16
CA ILE A 198 0.49 -12.66 -9.96
C ILE A 198 -0.77 -12.20 -9.21
N LYS A 199 -1.94 -12.76 -9.56
CA LYS A 199 -3.21 -12.45 -8.89
C LYS A 199 -3.18 -12.89 -7.43
N GLU A 200 -2.77 -14.12 -7.16
CA GLU A 200 -2.70 -14.65 -5.79
C GLU A 200 -1.69 -13.87 -4.93
N MET A 201 -0.53 -13.56 -5.51
CA MET A 201 0.48 -12.74 -4.83
C MET A 201 -0.05 -11.34 -4.51
N ALA A 202 -0.72 -10.67 -5.44
CA ALA A 202 -1.28 -9.35 -5.23
C ALA A 202 -2.31 -9.37 -4.09
N GLN A 203 -3.21 -10.35 -4.10
CA GLN A 203 -4.21 -10.55 -3.06
C GLN A 203 -3.56 -10.81 -1.68
N ALA A 204 -2.56 -11.70 -1.62
CA ALA A 204 -1.82 -12.00 -0.39
C ALA A 204 -1.11 -10.75 0.16
N MET A 205 -0.48 -9.94 -0.70
CA MET A 205 0.22 -8.73 -0.28
C MET A 205 -0.74 -7.65 0.22
N VAL A 206 -1.86 -7.43 -0.47
CA VAL A 206 -2.90 -6.50 0.00
C VAL A 206 -3.45 -6.95 1.34
N THR A 207 -3.86 -8.22 1.48
CA THR A 207 -4.36 -8.76 2.73
C THR A 207 -3.36 -8.55 3.87
N SER A 208 -2.09 -8.92 3.67
CA SER A 208 -1.06 -8.78 4.71
C SER A 208 -0.80 -7.33 5.08
N ALA A 209 -0.62 -6.45 4.08
CA ALA A 209 -0.23 -5.06 4.32
C ALA A 209 -1.31 -4.25 5.05
N PHE A 210 -2.60 -4.57 4.84
CA PHE A 210 -3.72 -3.83 5.40
C PHE A 210 -4.35 -4.49 6.63
N THR A 211 -4.04 -5.75 6.94
CA THR A 211 -4.54 -6.42 8.16
C THR A 211 -3.51 -6.49 9.28
N ALA A 212 -2.23 -6.61 8.96
CA ALA A 212 -1.15 -6.67 9.95
C ALA A 212 -0.42 -5.33 10.03
N PRO A 213 -0.49 -4.59 11.16
CA PRO A 213 0.34 -3.40 11.38
C PRO A 213 1.82 -3.78 11.38
N HIS A 214 2.52 -3.53 10.28
CA HIS A 214 3.94 -3.86 10.15
C HIS A 214 4.82 -2.86 10.89
N VAL A 215 5.78 -3.37 11.64
CA VAL A 215 6.94 -2.62 12.11
C VAL A 215 8.18 -3.27 11.56
N THR A 216 9.13 -2.47 11.05
CA THR A 216 10.41 -2.96 10.57
C THR A 216 11.53 -2.35 11.39
N ILE A 217 12.42 -3.18 11.86
CA ILE A 217 13.66 -2.81 12.53
C ILE A 217 14.84 -3.45 11.81
N TRP A 218 16.02 -2.86 11.92
CA TRP A 218 17.21 -3.35 11.24
C TRP A 218 18.46 -3.23 12.08
N VAL A 219 19.44 -4.08 11.76
CA VAL A 219 20.75 -4.10 12.40
C VAL A 219 21.83 -4.38 11.37
N ARG A 220 22.97 -3.70 11.49
CA ARG A 220 24.19 -4.00 10.73
C ARG A 220 25.13 -4.83 11.56
N LEU A 221 25.81 -5.80 10.94
CA LEU A 221 26.76 -6.68 11.63
C LEU A 221 27.94 -7.03 10.74
N ASP A 222 29.11 -7.19 11.39
CA ASP A 222 30.34 -7.71 10.77
C ASP A 222 30.24 -9.22 10.58
N MET A 223 30.21 -9.67 9.32
CA MET A 223 30.10 -11.08 8.93
C MET A 223 31.44 -11.82 8.90
N SER A 224 32.55 -11.21 9.27
CA SER A 224 33.91 -11.80 9.16
C SER A 224 34.01 -13.18 9.79
N LYS A 225 33.45 -13.36 11.02
CA LYS A 225 33.51 -14.64 11.73
C LYS A 225 32.60 -15.70 11.07
N ALA A 226 31.39 -15.30 10.65
CA ALA A 226 30.46 -16.17 9.94
C ALA A 226 31.04 -16.64 8.60
N LEU A 227 31.63 -15.75 7.82
CA LEU A 227 32.29 -16.10 6.55
C LEU A 227 33.53 -16.98 6.77
N LYS A 228 34.30 -16.77 7.86
CA LYS A 228 35.41 -17.65 8.22
C LYS A 228 34.90 -19.05 8.58
N LEU A 229 33.81 -19.16 9.35
CA LEU A 229 33.19 -20.45 9.64
C LEU A 229 32.70 -21.15 8.37
N ILE A 230 32.02 -20.44 7.46
CA ILE A 230 31.57 -20.99 6.16
C ILE A 230 32.73 -21.58 5.37
N LYS A 231 33.91 -20.93 5.33
CA LYS A 231 35.10 -21.48 4.67
C LYS A 231 35.56 -22.79 5.29
N ARG A 232 35.55 -22.89 6.62
CA ARG A 232 35.92 -24.11 7.36
C ARG A 232 34.91 -25.22 7.13
N LEU A 233 33.61 -24.92 7.21
CA LEU A 233 32.53 -25.91 7.06
C LEU A 233 32.54 -26.59 5.68
N LYS A 234 33.05 -25.92 4.64
CA LYS A 234 33.20 -26.53 3.29
C LYS A 234 34.20 -27.71 3.26
N GLU A 235 35.06 -27.82 4.28
CA GLU A 235 36.07 -28.88 4.42
C GLU A 235 35.56 -30.06 5.27
N TYR A 236 34.34 -29.96 5.83
CA TYR A 236 33.75 -31.02 6.67
C TYR A 236 33.08 -32.09 5.79
N PRO A 237 33.38 -33.37 6.01
CA PRO A 237 32.83 -34.47 5.22
C PRO A 237 31.29 -34.51 5.25
N GLU A 238 30.67 -34.17 6.38
CA GLU A 238 29.20 -34.15 6.57
C GLU A 238 28.50 -33.14 5.71
N LEU A 239 29.25 -32.15 5.22
CA LEU A 239 28.75 -31.06 4.33
C LEU A 239 29.20 -31.24 2.88
N GLU A 240 29.77 -32.39 2.54
CA GLU A 240 30.12 -32.69 1.16
C GLU A 240 28.88 -32.68 0.26
N GLY A 241 28.95 -31.96 -0.86
CA GLY A 241 27.81 -31.75 -1.77
C GLY A 241 26.77 -30.73 -1.29
N VAL A 242 26.94 -30.16 -0.08
CA VAL A 242 26.04 -29.12 0.45
C VAL A 242 26.57 -27.72 0.11
N ARG A 243 25.69 -26.85 -0.40
CA ARG A 243 26.03 -25.42 -0.61
C ARG A 243 26.06 -24.66 0.71
N VAL A 244 27.24 -24.64 1.37
CA VAL A 244 27.44 -23.84 2.57
C VAL A 244 27.53 -22.37 2.22
N SER A 245 26.51 -21.58 2.59
CA SER A 245 26.35 -20.17 2.21
C SER A 245 26.00 -19.30 3.43
N PRO A 246 26.11 -17.96 3.33
CA PRO A 246 25.63 -17.08 4.41
C PRO A 246 24.17 -17.31 4.76
N LEU A 247 23.31 -17.61 3.75
CA LEU A 247 21.89 -17.89 3.96
C LEU A 247 21.68 -19.09 4.88
N LEU A 248 22.50 -20.15 4.78
CA LEU A 248 22.42 -21.31 5.64
C LEU A 248 22.65 -20.93 7.11
N LEU A 249 23.71 -20.17 7.42
CA LEU A 249 23.98 -19.73 8.79
C LEU A 249 22.93 -18.75 9.31
N ILE A 250 22.41 -17.85 8.47
CA ILE A 250 21.35 -16.93 8.84
C ILE A 250 20.05 -17.69 9.11
N SER A 251 19.73 -18.73 8.33
CA SER A 251 18.59 -19.61 8.57
C SER A 251 18.71 -20.34 9.89
N ALA A 252 19.88 -20.91 10.16
CA ALA A 252 20.16 -21.58 11.45
C ALA A 252 20.04 -20.59 12.61
N ALA A 253 20.58 -19.38 12.49
CA ALA A 253 20.48 -18.34 13.51
C ALA A 253 19.03 -17.90 13.75
N MET A 254 18.23 -17.75 12.70
CA MET A 254 16.81 -17.41 12.82
C MET A 254 16.00 -18.51 13.50
N ILE A 255 16.25 -19.78 13.15
CA ILE A 255 15.61 -20.94 13.77
C ILE A 255 15.96 -20.99 15.27
N GLN A 256 17.23 -20.85 15.63
CA GLN A 256 17.66 -20.84 17.03
C GLN A 256 17.06 -19.66 17.80
N ALA A 257 17.07 -18.46 17.23
CA ALA A 257 16.44 -17.30 17.85
C ALA A 257 14.92 -17.49 18.04
N ALA A 258 14.23 -18.20 17.12
CA ALA A 258 12.80 -18.49 17.26
C ALA A 258 12.50 -19.49 18.41
N LYS A 259 13.42 -20.40 18.74
CA LYS A 259 13.32 -21.23 19.95
C LYS A 259 13.43 -20.37 21.22
N ASP A 260 14.32 -19.38 21.23
CA ASP A 260 14.54 -18.47 22.37
C ASP A 260 13.37 -17.44 22.50
N PHE A 261 12.73 -17.07 21.38
CA PHE A 261 11.66 -16.06 21.31
C PHE A 261 10.42 -16.57 20.55
N PRO A 262 9.63 -17.49 21.12
CA PRO A 262 8.54 -18.19 20.41
C PRO A 262 7.41 -17.29 19.93
N LYS A 263 7.24 -16.08 20.49
CA LYS A 263 6.26 -15.11 20.00
C LYS A 263 6.50 -14.68 18.55
N LEU A 264 7.75 -14.71 18.07
CA LEU A 264 8.07 -14.35 16.68
C LEU A 264 7.58 -15.41 15.69
N ASN A 265 7.33 -16.64 16.18
CA ASN A 265 6.80 -17.77 15.41
C ASN A 265 5.31 -17.99 15.74
N SER A 266 4.51 -16.93 15.66
CA SER A 266 3.10 -16.96 16.01
C SER A 266 2.21 -16.46 14.85
N THR A 267 0.92 -16.66 15.01
CA THR A 267 -0.12 -16.24 14.08
C THR A 267 -1.23 -15.54 14.85
N TRP A 268 -1.73 -14.45 14.30
CA TRP A 268 -2.93 -13.78 14.78
C TRP A 268 -4.17 -14.50 14.23
N ASP A 269 -5.01 -15.02 15.11
CA ASP A 269 -6.30 -15.61 14.77
C ASP A 269 -7.41 -14.63 15.12
N GLU A 270 -7.86 -13.87 14.11
CA GLU A 270 -8.91 -12.86 14.27
C GLU A 270 -10.25 -13.51 14.61
N ALA A 271 -10.55 -14.66 14.03
CA ALA A 271 -11.85 -15.32 14.20
C ALA A 271 -12.09 -15.79 15.63
N ASN A 272 -11.04 -16.31 16.28
CA ASN A 272 -11.10 -16.82 17.65
C ASN A 272 -10.56 -15.82 18.69
N GLN A 273 -10.05 -14.65 18.25
CA GLN A 273 -9.41 -13.63 19.10
C GLN A 273 -8.25 -14.22 19.92
N GLU A 274 -7.38 -15.00 19.26
CA GLU A 274 -6.27 -15.70 19.89
C GLU A 274 -4.95 -15.46 19.16
N ILE A 275 -3.84 -15.57 19.90
CA ILE A 275 -2.49 -15.66 19.34
C ILE A 275 -2.05 -17.10 19.40
N ILE A 276 -1.83 -17.72 18.24
CA ILE A 276 -1.38 -19.11 18.15
C ILE A 276 0.15 -19.15 18.14
N LEU A 277 0.76 -19.58 19.24
CA LEU A 277 2.19 -19.83 19.32
C LEU A 277 2.51 -21.21 18.74
N ARG A 278 3.28 -21.25 17.65
CA ARG A 278 3.66 -22.50 17.00
C ARG A 278 4.95 -23.04 17.60
N LYS A 279 4.91 -24.30 18.02
CA LYS A 279 6.09 -25.00 18.60
C LYS A 279 6.97 -25.65 17.53
N TYR A 280 6.53 -25.65 16.29
CA TYR A 280 7.28 -26.08 15.11
C TYR A 280 7.67 -24.87 14.26
N ILE A 281 8.75 -24.96 13.51
CA ILE A 281 9.24 -23.90 12.63
C ILE A 281 9.23 -24.41 11.20
N ASN A 282 8.31 -23.87 10.41
CA ASN A 282 8.25 -24.08 8.98
C ASN A 282 8.83 -22.84 8.28
N LEU A 283 10.08 -22.95 7.86
CA LEU A 283 10.85 -21.81 7.36
C LEU A 283 10.58 -21.57 5.88
N GLY A 284 9.91 -20.45 5.55
CA GLY A 284 9.73 -19.98 4.19
C GLY A 284 10.99 -19.30 3.66
N ILE A 285 11.35 -19.57 2.42
CA ILE A 285 12.45 -18.91 1.71
C ILE A 285 11.89 -18.22 0.47
N ALA A 286 11.94 -16.89 0.46
CA ALA A 286 11.48 -16.14 -0.71
C ALA A 286 12.43 -16.36 -1.90
N ALA A 287 11.92 -16.89 -3.00
CA ALA A 287 12.64 -17.19 -4.19
C ALA A 287 12.04 -16.47 -5.41
N ALA A 288 12.86 -15.69 -6.11
CA ALA A 288 12.48 -15.12 -7.40
C ALA A 288 12.51 -16.21 -8.47
N THR A 289 11.41 -16.39 -9.18
CA THR A 289 11.27 -17.38 -10.25
C THR A 289 10.74 -16.71 -11.53
N PRO A 290 10.87 -17.36 -12.69
CA PRO A 290 10.30 -16.84 -13.94
C PRO A 290 8.77 -16.63 -13.88
N ARG A 291 8.08 -17.32 -12.95
CA ARG A 291 6.64 -17.20 -12.74
C ARG A 291 6.24 -16.11 -11.72
N GLY A 292 7.21 -15.45 -11.08
CA GLY A 292 7.02 -14.49 -10.01
C GLY A 292 7.69 -14.93 -8.72
N LEU A 293 7.42 -14.19 -7.63
CA LEU A 293 7.94 -14.49 -6.30
C LEU A 293 7.16 -15.67 -5.70
N LEU A 294 7.88 -16.73 -5.32
CA LEU A 294 7.35 -17.87 -4.57
C LEU A 294 8.02 -17.94 -3.20
N VAL A 295 7.30 -18.48 -2.22
CA VAL A 295 7.83 -18.69 -0.86
C VAL A 295 7.68 -20.17 -0.49
N PRO A 296 8.51 -21.07 -1.06
CA PRO A 296 8.54 -22.47 -0.63
C PRO A 296 9.04 -22.61 0.81
N VAL A 297 8.65 -23.70 1.47
CA VAL A 297 8.75 -23.89 2.91
C VAL A 297 9.55 -25.15 3.23
N ILE A 298 10.52 -25.02 4.13
CA ILE A 298 11.20 -26.13 4.81
C ILE A 298 10.41 -26.44 6.08
N HIS A 299 9.73 -27.57 6.11
CA HIS A 299 8.94 -28.01 7.25
C HIS A 299 9.83 -28.56 8.36
N GLU A 300 9.41 -28.38 9.63
CA GLU A 300 10.07 -28.89 10.84
C GLU A 300 11.56 -28.52 10.89
N ALA A 301 11.89 -27.30 10.48
CA ALA A 301 13.28 -26.85 10.37
C ALA A 301 14.01 -26.81 11.74
N GLN A 302 13.28 -26.75 12.85
CA GLN A 302 13.85 -26.79 14.21
C GLN A 302 14.50 -28.13 14.57
N ASP A 303 14.13 -29.20 13.89
CA ASP A 303 14.64 -30.57 14.15
C ASP A 303 15.79 -30.95 13.22
N MET A 304 16.17 -30.04 12.31
CA MET A 304 17.23 -30.28 11.34
C MET A 304 18.59 -29.83 11.90
N ASN A 305 19.60 -30.70 11.78
CA ASN A 305 20.99 -30.29 11.93
C ASN A 305 21.48 -29.47 10.73
N LEU A 306 22.64 -28.85 10.85
CA LEU A 306 23.15 -27.95 9.83
C LEU A 306 23.33 -28.59 8.44
N PRO A 307 23.87 -29.84 8.30
CA PRO A 307 23.92 -30.57 7.02
C PRO A 307 22.54 -30.81 6.42
N THR A 308 21.57 -31.26 7.21
CA THR A 308 20.20 -31.53 6.73
C THR A 308 19.49 -30.26 6.30
N LEU A 309 19.61 -29.19 7.08
CA LEU A 309 19.07 -27.86 6.71
C LEU A 309 19.72 -27.35 5.41
N GLY A 310 21.03 -27.54 5.26
CA GLY A 310 21.76 -27.14 4.04
C GLY A 310 21.28 -27.89 2.79
N LYS A 311 21.05 -29.20 2.90
CA LYS A 311 20.50 -30.02 1.80
C LYS A 311 19.07 -29.57 1.45
N ALA A 312 18.21 -29.36 2.47
CA ALA A 312 16.86 -28.91 2.29
C ALA A 312 16.78 -27.52 1.61
N LEU A 313 17.65 -26.58 2.03
CA LEU A 313 17.76 -25.26 1.40
C LEU A 313 18.19 -25.35 -0.08
N MET A 314 19.16 -26.21 -0.38
CA MET A 314 19.66 -26.39 -1.76
C MET A 314 18.55 -26.96 -2.65
N GLU A 315 17.92 -28.07 -2.22
CA GLU A 315 16.81 -28.70 -2.95
C GLU A 315 15.65 -27.73 -3.18
N LEU A 316 15.28 -26.97 -2.16
CA LEU A 316 14.19 -25.99 -2.23
C LEU A 316 14.50 -24.91 -3.28
N VAL A 317 15.71 -24.34 -3.25
CA VAL A 317 16.10 -23.25 -4.19
C VAL A 317 16.18 -23.78 -5.62
N ASP A 318 16.76 -24.96 -5.82
CA ASP A 318 16.90 -25.55 -7.15
C ASP A 318 15.51 -25.90 -7.75
N THR A 319 14.64 -26.54 -6.95
CA THR A 319 13.26 -26.84 -7.35
C THR A 319 12.46 -25.56 -7.68
N ALA A 320 12.65 -24.48 -6.91
CA ALA A 320 11.98 -23.22 -7.16
C ALA A 320 12.45 -22.56 -8.46
N ARG A 321 13.76 -22.54 -8.73
CA ARG A 321 14.34 -21.99 -9.95
C ARG A 321 13.91 -22.73 -11.21
N GLU A 322 13.75 -24.04 -11.11
CA GLU A 322 13.25 -24.89 -12.20
C GLU A 322 11.73 -24.80 -12.39
N GLY A 323 11.04 -24.03 -11.55
CA GLY A 323 9.59 -23.83 -11.61
C GLY A 323 8.78 -25.08 -11.26
N ARG A 324 9.38 -26.03 -10.55
CA ARG A 324 8.78 -27.34 -10.17
C ARG A 324 8.24 -27.39 -8.74
N THR A 325 8.20 -26.23 -8.04
CA THR A 325 7.67 -26.16 -6.67
C THR A 325 6.20 -26.54 -6.64
N LEU A 326 5.87 -27.58 -5.87
CA LEU A 326 4.49 -28.02 -5.66
C LEU A 326 3.73 -27.05 -4.73
N PRO A 327 2.43 -26.84 -4.92
CA PRO A 327 1.61 -26.01 -4.03
C PRO A 327 1.68 -26.42 -2.56
N THR A 328 1.76 -27.73 -2.27
CA THR A 328 1.90 -28.27 -0.91
C THR A 328 3.19 -27.82 -0.21
N LYS A 329 4.25 -27.57 -0.96
CA LYS A 329 5.54 -27.06 -0.43
C LYS A 329 5.54 -25.56 -0.16
N MET A 330 4.46 -24.84 -0.47
CA MET A 330 4.29 -23.41 -0.19
C MET A 330 3.32 -23.15 0.98
N GLN A 331 2.76 -24.20 1.56
CA GLN A 331 1.75 -24.12 2.63
C GLN A 331 2.38 -24.24 4.01
N HIS A 332 1.66 -23.73 5.02
CA HIS A 332 2.01 -23.88 6.45
C HIS A 332 3.34 -23.27 6.86
N GLY A 333 3.87 -22.28 6.10
CA GLY A 333 5.02 -21.49 6.54
C GLY A 333 4.70 -20.72 7.82
N THR A 334 5.66 -20.61 8.74
CA THR A 334 5.45 -19.91 10.02
C THR A 334 6.25 -18.64 10.14
N MET A 335 7.38 -18.56 9.46
CA MET A 335 8.21 -17.37 9.31
C MET A 335 9.01 -17.46 8.01
N THR A 336 9.46 -16.31 7.49
CA THR A 336 10.09 -16.25 6.16
C THR A 336 11.43 -15.52 6.20
N ILE A 337 12.38 -15.98 5.36
CA ILE A 337 13.58 -15.22 5.00
C ILE A 337 13.50 -14.81 3.54
N THR A 338 13.81 -13.55 3.26
CA THR A 338 13.97 -13.02 1.91
C THR A 338 15.40 -12.50 1.73
N ASN A 339 16.11 -13.02 0.72
CA ASN A 339 17.50 -12.62 0.44
C ASN A 339 17.52 -11.66 -0.76
N ILE A 340 17.54 -10.36 -0.46
CA ILE A 340 17.64 -9.28 -1.46
C ILE A 340 19.08 -8.88 -1.76
N GLY A 341 20.01 -9.33 -0.92
CA GLY A 341 21.43 -9.04 -1.07
C GLY A 341 22.05 -9.63 -2.33
N VAL A 342 21.49 -10.72 -2.87
CA VAL A 342 21.92 -11.29 -4.16
C VAL A 342 21.63 -10.36 -5.35
N LEU A 343 20.78 -9.36 -5.15
CA LEU A 343 20.44 -8.32 -6.13
C LEU A 343 21.24 -7.02 -5.91
N GLY A 344 22.18 -7.00 -4.96
CA GLY A 344 22.99 -5.83 -4.64
C GLY A 344 22.26 -4.77 -3.79
N ILE A 345 21.25 -5.17 -3.01
CA ILE A 345 20.45 -4.27 -2.16
C ILE A 345 20.89 -4.42 -0.71
N ASP A 346 21.10 -3.28 -0.02
CA ASP A 346 21.60 -3.24 1.34
C ASP A 346 20.59 -3.71 2.39
N GLY A 347 19.32 -3.36 2.22
CA GLY A 347 18.24 -3.69 3.15
C GLY A 347 16.88 -3.31 2.57
N GLY A 348 15.81 -3.60 3.30
CA GLY A 348 14.45 -3.30 2.85
C GLY A 348 13.43 -3.53 3.96
N THR A 349 12.18 -3.17 3.68
CA THR A 349 11.03 -3.39 4.56
C THR A 349 10.14 -4.48 3.96
N PRO A 350 10.41 -5.77 4.24
CA PRO A 350 9.64 -6.86 3.65
C PRO A 350 8.20 -6.88 4.21
N ILE A 351 7.23 -7.18 3.35
CA ILE A 351 5.84 -7.41 3.75
C ILE A 351 5.73 -8.84 4.24
N LEU A 352 5.02 -9.06 5.34
CA LEU A 352 4.77 -10.37 5.92
C LEU A 352 4.03 -11.29 4.95
N THR A 353 4.40 -12.55 4.92
CA THR A 353 3.54 -13.58 4.32
C THR A 353 2.27 -13.71 5.18
N PRO A 354 1.06 -13.73 4.59
CA PRO A 354 -0.18 -13.83 5.37
C PRO A 354 -0.15 -14.97 6.39
N GLY A 355 -0.57 -14.68 7.63
CA GLY A 355 -0.61 -15.64 8.71
C GLY A 355 0.75 -15.92 9.38
N GLN A 356 1.80 -15.17 9.07
CA GLN A 356 3.11 -15.29 9.72
C GLN A 356 3.39 -14.07 10.60
N GLY A 357 4.06 -14.30 11.74
CA GLY A 357 4.40 -13.27 12.70
C GLY A 357 5.62 -12.43 12.30
N ALA A 358 6.57 -12.99 11.53
CA ALA A 358 7.83 -12.34 11.21
C ALA A 358 8.41 -12.74 9.84
N ILE A 359 9.10 -11.78 9.22
CA ILE A 359 9.91 -11.97 8.01
C ILE A 359 11.24 -11.25 8.14
N LEU A 360 12.34 -11.95 7.82
CA LEU A 360 13.70 -11.42 7.85
C LEU A 360 14.20 -11.14 6.43
N ALA A 361 14.55 -9.90 6.12
CA ALA A 361 15.27 -9.57 4.90
C ALA A 361 16.78 -9.55 5.15
N VAL A 362 17.50 -10.18 4.24
CA VAL A 362 18.96 -10.26 4.25
C VAL A 362 19.49 -9.38 3.14
N GLY A 363 20.24 -8.35 3.50
CA GLY A 363 20.91 -7.45 2.57
C GLY A 363 22.20 -8.02 2.01
N GLN A 364 22.83 -7.27 1.10
CA GLN A 364 24.11 -7.67 0.55
C GLN A 364 25.22 -7.65 1.62
N ILE A 365 26.21 -8.54 1.45
CA ILE A 365 27.42 -8.50 2.23
C ILE A 365 28.43 -7.68 1.43
N GLN A 366 28.85 -6.53 1.96
CA GLN A 366 29.78 -5.63 1.28
C GLN A 366 30.90 -5.19 2.20
N ASP A 367 32.08 -4.97 1.61
CA ASP A 367 33.24 -4.47 2.34
C ASP A 367 33.13 -2.97 2.59
N ILE A 368 32.93 -2.59 3.86
CA ILE A 368 32.81 -1.19 4.26
C ILE A 368 33.75 -0.86 5.43
N PRO A 369 34.08 0.45 5.62
CA PRO A 369 34.77 0.91 6.81
C PRO A 369 33.97 0.61 8.08
N TRP A 370 34.57 -0.09 9.03
CA TRP A 370 33.94 -0.52 10.25
C TRP A 370 34.84 -0.27 11.46
N ASN A 371 34.27 0.13 12.60
CA ASN A 371 35.03 0.30 13.83
C ASN A 371 35.32 -1.06 14.49
N VAL A 372 36.60 -1.39 14.60
CA VAL A 372 37.07 -2.63 15.28
C VAL A 372 38.05 -2.21 16.35
N ASN A 373 37.64 -2.29 17.62
CA ASN A 373 38.44 -1.93 18.78
C ASN A 373 39.07 -0.49 18.66
N GLY A 374 38.24 0.49 18.29
CA GLY A 374 38.65 1.88 18.14
C GLY A 374 39.43 2.20 16.85
N LYS A 375 39.66 1.24 15.98
CA LYS A 375 40.32 1.41 14.68
C LYS A 375 39.40 1.16 13.52
N ILE A 376 39.45 1.99 12.48
CA ILE A 376 38.72 1.77 11.25
C ILE A 376 39.40 0.65 10.46
N LYS A 377 38.63 -0.41 10.13
CA LYS A 377 39.06 -1.51 9.28
C LYS A 377 38.00 -1.78 8.22
N ILE A 378 38.39 -2.29 7.07
CA ILE A 378 37.44 -2.80 6.08
C ILE A 378 36.90 -4.15 6.58
N ARG A 379 35.56 -4.28 6.59
CA ARG A 379 34.86 -5.49 7.05
C ARG A 379 33.71 -5.83 6.12
N PRO A 380 33.47 -7.13 5.90
CA PRO A 380 32.26 -7.59 5.22
C PRO A 380 31.07 -7.39 6.17
N VAL A 381 30.24 -6.41 5.87
CA VAL A 381 29.07 -6.06 6.69
C VAL A 381 27.80 -6.39 5.94
N CYS A 382 26.82 -6.91 6.66
CA CYS A 382 25.47 -7.19 6.18
C CYS A 382 24.46 -6.40 7.01
N GLU A 383 23.39 -5.95 6.39
CA GLU A 383 22.20 -5.45 7.07
C GLU A 383 21.13 -6.52 7.09
N LEU A 384 20.55 -6.74 8.26
CA LEU A 384 19.39 -7.59 8.48
C LEU A 384 18.21 -6.69 8.85
N SER A 385 17.08 -6.83 8.15
CA SER A 385 15.84 -6.10 8.42
C SER A 385 14.74 -7.09 8.80
N LEU A 386 14.13 -6.90 9.96
CA LEU A 386 13.05 -7.73 10.47
C LEU A 386 11.74 -6.95 10.44
N SER A 387 10.76 -7.42 9.67
CA SER A 387 9.37 -6.96 9.79
C SER A 387 8.56 -7.94 10.61
N PHE A 388 7.65 -7.43 11.45
CA PHE A 388 6.79 -8.25 12.29
C PHE A 388 5.41 -7.60 12.50
N ASP A 389 4.43 -8.43 12.87
CA ASP A 389 3.07 -7.99 13.19
C ASP A 389 3.01 -7.40 14.59
N HIS A 390 2.79 -6.09 14.69
CA HIS A 390 2.81 -5.35 15.97
C HIS A 390 1.60 -5.62 16.87
N ARG A 391 0.62 -6.37 16.40
CA ARG A 391 -0.49 -6.84 17.25
C ARG A 391 -0.03 -7.92 18.23
N MET A 392 0.97 -8.72 17.84
CA MET A 392 1.48 -9.86 18.63
C MET A 392 2.85 -9.59 19.23
N ILE A 393 3.68 -8.84 18.51
CA ILE A 393 5.09 -8.64 18.81
C ILE A 393 5.34 -7.16 19.07
N ASP A 394 5.79 -6.83 20.26
CA ASP A 394 6.19 -5.49 20.63
C ASP A 394 7.61 -5.15 20.18
N GLY A 395 7.99 -3.88 20.33
CA GLY A 395 9.30 -3.40 19.93
C GLY A 395 10.45 -4.06 20.71
N GLU A 396 10.23 -4.47 21.97
CA GLU A 396 11.22 -5.18 22.78
C GLU A 396 11.42 -6.59 22.27
N GLY A 397 10.33 -7.35 22.04
CA GLY A 397 10.39 -8.73 21.53
C GLY A 397 11.07 -8.81 20.17
N GLY A 398 10.66 -7.95 19.22
CA GLY A 398 11.29 -7.86 17.90
C GLY A 398 12.77 -7.49 17.97
N SER A 399 13.13 -6.51 18.81
CA SER A 399 14.53 -6.06 18.97
C SER A 399 15.42 -7.14 19.60
N ARG A 400 14.95 -7.82 20.63
CA ARG A 400 15.69 -8.92 21.27
C ARG A 400 15.90 -10.10 20.32
N PHE A 401 14.88 -10.45 19.55
CA PHE A 401 14.99 -11.48 18.52
C PHE A 401 16.05 -11.14 17.46
N LEU A 402 16.00 -9.93 16.89
CA LEU A 402 16.97 -9.52 15.89
C LEU A 402 18.38 -9.41 16.47
N ALA A 403 18.50 -8.93 17.73
CA ALA A 403 19.77 -8.90 18.45
C ALA A 403 20.33 -10.30 18.69
N ARG A 404 19.48 -11.33 18.98
CA ARG A 404 19.91 -12.71 19.15
C ARG A 404 20.43 -13.32 17.83
N ILE A 405 19.74 -13.06 16.71
CA ILE A 405 20.25 -13.46 15.38
C ILE A 405 21.63 -12.84 15.13
N ARG A 406 21.78 -11.55 15.40
CA ARG A 406 23.08 -10.85 15.27
C ARG A 406 24.15 -11.48 16.15
N GLU A 407 23.87 -11.78 17.41
CA GLU A 407 24.78 -12.41 18.35
C GLU A 407 25.27 -13.77 17.85
N LEU A 408 24.36 -14.63 17.41
CA LEU A 408 24.66 -15.92 16.84
C LEU A 408 25.58 -15.82 15.60
N LEU A 409 25.39 -14.82 14.76
CA LEU A 409 26.22 -14.59 13.58
C LEU A 409 27.59 -13.97 13.93
N LEU A 410 27.68 -13.21 15.03
CA LEU A 410 28.94 -12.70 15.55
C LEU A 410 29.74 -13.79 16.31
N HIS A 411 29.05 -14.81 16.85
CA HIS A 411 29.63 -15.96 17.56
C HIS A 411 29.13 -17.29 16.94
N PRO A 412 29.42 -17.51 15.63
CA PRO A 412 28.74 -18.58 14.89
C PRO A 412 29.11 -20.01 15.32
N GLY A 413 30.08 -20.15 16.22
CA GLY A 413 30.37 -21.43 16.85
C GLY A 413 29.23 -22.00 17.71
N GLU A 414 28.37 -21.11 18.24
CA GLU A 414 27.18 -21.52 19.00
C GLU A 414 26.17 -22.29 18.13
N LEU A 415 26.11 -21.96 16.84
CA LEU A 415 25.23 -22.64 15.88
C LEU A 415 25.61 -24.11 15.64
N LEU A 416 26.87 -24.48 15.85
CA LEU A 416 27.33 -25.84 15.69
C LEU A 416 26.84 -26.75 16.86
N GLY A 417 26.85 -26.20 18.09
CA GLY A 417 26.34 -26.93 19.26
C GLY A 417 24.82 -27.09 19.27
N SER A 418 24.10 -26.15 18.67
CA SER A 418 22.62 -26.17 18.57
C SER A 418 22.09 -27.20 17.55
N PHE A 419 22.95 -27.69 16.67
CA PHE A 419 22.62 -28.62 15.60
C PHE A 419 23.44 -29.92 15.64
N SER A 420 24.23 -30.14 16.70
CA SER A 420 24.81 -31.47 16.98
C SER A 420 23.71 -32.39 17.49
N ASP A 421 23.58 -33.56 16.87
CA ASP A 421 22.71 -34.61 17.39
C ASP A 421 23.12 -34.87 18.86
N GLU A 422 22.17 -34.81 19.75
CA GLU A 422 22.38 -35.33 21.11
C GLU A 422 22.60 -36.84 20.94
N ASP A 423 23.84 -37.32 21.17
CA ASP A 423 24.13 -38.71 21.41
C ASP A 423 23.52 -39.19 22.74
#